data_3d8f75e44f9490a86ed6b343c4696771
#
_entry.id   3d8f75e44f9490a86ed6b343c4696771
#
_cell.length_a   1.000
_cell.length_b   1.000
_cell.length_c   1.000
_cell.angle_alpha   90.00
_cell.angle_beta   90.00
_cell.angle_gamma   90.00
#
_symmetry.space_group_name_H-M   'P 1'
#
loop_
_entity.id
_entity.type
_entity.pdbx_description
1 polymer ?
#
loop_
_entity_poly.entity_id
_entity_poly.type
_entity_poly.pdbx_seq_one_letter_code
_entity_poly.pdbx_strand_id
1 'polypeptide(L)' 'SVLSLHPEVIDALGTGRAVVALESTILAHGLPPGDNLRVGREIEAVVRAAGAVPATIAVLDGQVRVGL' A
#
# COMPACT_ATOMS: atom_id res chain seq x y z
N SER A 1 -4.03 -14.87 -12.54
CA SER A 1 -2.89 -14.17 -11.97
C SER A 1 -3.08 -13.93 -10.49
N VAL A 2 -1.99 -13.99 -9.76
CA VAL A 2 -1.99 -13.80 -8.31
C VAL A 2 -1.54 -12.39 -7.90
N LEU A 3 -1.12 -11.57 -8.85
CA LEU A 3 -0.62 -10.23 -8.59
C LEU A 3 -1.58 -9.20 -9.18
N SER A 4 -2.03 -8.27 -8.34
CA SER A 4 -2.92 -7.19 -8.75
C SER A 4 -2.33 -5.85 -8.31
N LEU A 5 -2.05 -4.97 -9.27
CA LEU A 5 -1.51 -3.64 -9.04
C LEU A 5 -2.62 -2.60 -9.12
N HIS A 6 -2.68 -1.70 -8.13
CA HIS A 6 -3.60 -0.57 -8.18
C HIS A 6 -3.22 0.34 -9.37
N PRO A 7 -4.20 0.91 -10.09
CA PRO A 7 -3.91 1.79 -11.25
C PRO A 7 -2.95 2.93 -10.94
N GLU A 8 -3.02 3.52 -9.75
CA GLU A 8 -2.10 4.59 -9.35
C GLU A 8 -0.65 4.10 -9.32
N VAL A 9 -0.42 2.86 -8.87
CA VAL A 9 0.92 2.28 -8.81
C VAL A 9 1.43 2.03 -10.22
N ILE A 10 0.58 1.48 -11.10
CA ILE A 10 0.93 1.25 -12.49
C ILE A 10 1.34 2.55 -13.16
N ASP A 11 0.53 3.59 -12.98
CA ASP A 11 0.81 4.91 -13.56
C ASP A 11 2.11 5.49 -13.03
N ALA A 12 2.37 5.40 -11.73
CA ALA A 12 3.59 5.91 -11.14
C ALA A 12 4.83 5.20 -11.69
N LEU A 13 4.77 3.88 -11.83
CA LEU A 13 5.87 3.11 -12.41
C LEU A 13 6.11 3.48 -13.86
N GLY A 14 5.03 3.66 -14.63
CA GLY A 14 5.12 4.02 -16.04
C GLY A 14 5.64 5.43 -16.30
N THR A 15 5.42 6.35 -15.36
CA THR A 15 5.86 7.75 -15.49
C THR A 15 7.16 8.05 -14.75
N GLY A 16 7.75 7.05 -14.12
CA GLY A 16 9.00 7.21 -13.39
C GLY A 16 8.87 7.95 -12.04
N ARG A 17 7.67 8.01 -11.47
CA ARG A 17 7.48 8.58 -10.14
C ARG A 17 7.94 7.62 -9.06
N ALA A 18 8.36 8.17 -7.92
CA ALA A 18 8.82 7.35 -6.81
C ALA A 18 7.65 6.55 -6.22
N VAL A 19 7.89 5.27 -5.99
CA VAL A 19 6.92 4.36 -5.37
C VAL A 19 7.57 3.74 -4.14
N VAL A 20 6.88 3.79 -3.01
CA VAL A 20 7.36 3.21 -1.75
C VAL A 20 6.48 2.02 -1.41
N ALA A 21 7.08 0.83 -1.39
CA ALA A 21 6.39 -0.39 -0.99
C ALA A 21 6.25 -0.41 0.53
N LEU A 22 5.04 -0.68 1.01
CA LEU A 22 4.73 -0.75 2.42
C LEU A 22 4.26 -2.15 2.78
N GLU A 23 4.93 -2.76 3.75
CA GLU A 23 4.51 -4.05 4.26
C GLU A 23 3.27 -3.89 5.14
N SER A 24 2.30 -4.80 4.99
CA SER A 24 1.03 -4.72 5.71
C SER A 24 0.96 -5.63 6.93
N THR A 25 2.05 -6.25 7.35
CA THR A 25 2.06 -7.16 8.50
C THR A 25 1.57 -6.48 9.76
N ILE A 26 2.02 -5.25 10.01
CA ILE A 26 1.59 -4.48 11.18
C ILE A 26 0.08 -4.20 11.14
N LEU A 27 -0.49 -4.04 9.95
CA LEU A 27 -1.92 -3.81 9.79
C LEU A 27 -2.74 -5.06 10.09
N ALA A 28 -2.16 -6.24 9.82
CA ALA A 28 -2.86 -7.51 10.01
C ALA A 28 -2.73 -8.05 11.43
N HIS A 29 -1.62 -7.80 12.12
CA HIS A 29 -1.29 -8.51 13.36
C HIS A 29 -0.93 -7.63 14.54
N GLY A 30 -0.58 -6.38 14.32
CA GLY A 30 0.00 -5.53 15.36
C GLY A 30 -0.99 -4.63 16.08
N LEU A 31 -2.24 -4.50 15.59
CA LEU A 31 -3.17 -3.49 16.09
C LEU A 31 -4.59 -4.04 16.19
N PRO A 32 -5.42 -3.48 17.08
CA PRO A 32 -6.85 -3.81 17.14
C PRO A 32 -7.56 -3.48 15.83
N PRO A 33 -8.66 -4.17 15.51
CA PRO A 33 -9.48 -3.84 14.36
C PRO A 33 -9.92 -2.37 14.40
N GLY A 34 -9.88 -1.69 13.27
CA GLY A 34 -10.20 -0.27 13.17
C GLY A 34 -8.97 0.62 13.26
N ASP A 35 -8.07 0.36 14.20
CA ASP A 35 -6.81 1.10 14.28
C ASP A 35 -5.86 0.74 13.15
N ASN A 36 -5.92 -0.50 12.66
CA ASN A 36 -5.12 -0.95 11.53
C ASN A 36 -5.28 -0.04 10.32
N LEU A 37 -6.53 0.24 9.96
CA LEU A 37 -6.83 1.06 8.79
C LEU A 37 -6.39 2.50 9.00
N ARG A 38 -6.63 3.05 10.20
CA ARG A 38 -6.23 4.42 10.53
C ARG A 38 -4.72 4.59 10.42
N VAL A 39 -3.95 3.70 11.04
CA VAL A 39 -2.49 3.76 11.02
C VAL A 39 -1.96 3.57 9.59
N GLY A 40 -2.55 2.63 8.84
CA GLY A 40 -2.18 2.42 7.44
C GLY A 40 -2.37 3.68 6.60
N ARG A 41 -3.49 4.38 6.79
CA ARG A 41 -3.75 5.63 6.07
C ARG A 41 -2.80 6.75 6.48
N GLU A 42 -2.45 6.82 7.76
CA GLU A 42 -1.49 7.81 8.25
C GLU A 42 -0.10 7.59 7.64
N ILE A 43 0.34 6.33 7.56
CA ILE A 43 1.62 5.99 6.94
C ILE A 43 1.60 6.36 5.46
N GLU A 44 0.53 6.03 4.75
CA GLU A 44 0.40 6.39 3.34
C GLU A 44 0.39 7.90 3.14
N ALA A 45 -0.24 8.64 4.04
CA ALA A 45 -0.26 10.10 3.96
C ALA A 45 1.14 10.69 4.13
N VAL A 46 1.96 10.13 5.01
CA VAL A 46 3.35 10.56 5.18
C VAL A 46 4.15 10.32 3.90
N VAL A 47 3.98 9.17 3.27
CA VAL A 47 4.66 8.85 2.01
C VAL A 47 4.23 9.83 0.92
N ARG A 48 2.93 10.14 0.80
CA ARG A 48 2.44 11.09 -0.19
C ARG A 48 2.95 12.49 0.07
N ALA A 49 3.02 12.91 1.33
CA ALA A 49 3.56 14.22 1.70
C ALA A 49 5.04 14.36 1.32
N ALA A 50 5.76 13.25 1.28
CA ALA A 50 7.15 13.22 0.84
C ALA A 50 7.31 13.20 -0.69
N GLY A 51 6.21 13.19 -1.44
CA GLY A 51 6.24 13.21 -2.91
C GLY A 51 6.31 11.85 -3.57
N ALA A 52 6.03 10.78 -2.84
CA ALA A 52 6.04 9.42 -3.38
C ALA A 52 4.64 8.82 -3.39
N VAL A 53 4.48 7.75 -4.16
CA VAL A 53 3.23 6.98 -4.22
C VAL A 53 3.37 5.77 -3.29
N PRO A 54 2.50 5.62 -2.28
CA PRO A 54 2.55 4.45 -1.41
C PRO A 54 1.97 3.23 -2.12
N ALA A 55 2.64 2.10 -1.98
CA ALA A 55 2.20 0.83 -2.54
C ALA A 55 2.13 -0.20 -1.40
N THR A 56 1.03 -0.17 -0.66
CA THR A 56 0.80 -1.10 0.44
C THR A 56 0.50 -2.48 -0.13
N ILE A 57 1.25 -3.47 0.31
CA ILE A 57 1.18 -4.83 -0.20
C ILE A 57 0.40 -5.70 0.78
N ALA A 58 -0.62 -6.39 0.28
CA ALA A 58 -1.42 -7.30 1.09
C ALA A 58 -1.82 -8.52 0.28
N VAL A 59 -2.07 -9.61 0.97
CA VAL A 59 -2.61 -10.83 0.35
C VAL A 59 -4.09 -10.92 0.72
N LEU A 60 -4.95 -10.82 -0.28
CA LEU A 60 -6.40 -10.88 -0.13
C LEU A 60 -6.97 -11.88 -1.13
N ASP A 61 -7.76 -12.84 -0.62
CA ASP A 61 -8.41 -13.85 -1.46
C ASP A 61 -7.42 -14.58 -2.38
N GLY A 62 -6.24 -14.92 -1.86
CA GLY A 62 -5.22 -15.61 -2.63
C GLY A 62 -4.49 -14.76 -3.66
N GLN A 63 -4.75 -13.46 -3.70
CA GLN A 63 -4.07 -12.52 -4.59
C GLN A 63 -3.13 -11.62 -3.82
N VAL A 64 -1.99 -11.31 -4.40
CA VAL A 64 -1.08 -10.29 -3.88
C VAL A 64 -1.50 -8.96 -4.50
N ARG A 65 -1.98 -8.05 -3.67
CA ARG A 65 -2.39 -6.70 -4.10
C ARG A 65 -1.32 -5.69 -3.73
N VAL A 66 -0.98 -4.84 -4.68
CA VAL A 66 0.02 -3.79 -4.51
C VAL A 66 -0.67 -2.45 -4.72
N GLY A 67 -0.78 -1.68 -3.64
CA GLY A 67 -1.60 -0.46 -3.60
C GLY A 67 -3.05 -0.80 -3.23
N LEU A 68 -3.42 -0.52 -2.03
CA LEU A 68 -4.77 -0.78 -1.52
C LEU A 68 -5.66 0.44 -1.68
#